data_579ae4b808ef55558efd4227d8856c73
#
_entry.id   579ae4b808ef55558efd4227d8856c73
#
_cell.length_a   1.000
_cell.length_b   1.000
_cell.length_c   1.000
_cell.angle_alpha   90.00
_cell.angle_beta   90.00
_cell.angle_gamma   90.00
#
_symmetry.space_group_name_H-M   'P 1'
#
loop_
_entity.id
_entity.type
_entity.pdbx_description
1 polymer ?
#
loop_
_entity_poly.entity_id
_entity_poly.type
_entity_poly.pdbx_seq_one_letter_code
_entity_poly.pdbx_strand_id
1 'polypeptide(L)'
;MKRIIIIAYFLLTSLLLRAQYIVDVLEYVPAPGQFVNTSTAGSPIISTNSIMNGLTGCLTLGSFGGYVVFKFENPVENHPDNPYGVDFTIFGNPNAMPGTNHALTAEPGIVYVMKDENANGIPDDTWYELAGSDHFFSTTIRNYEVTYFNPESDVAEDVPWEDNLGNTGHILANFYHNQPYYPMADSFPEIDPNQYTLRGTLLENRVDMTNPQMVSFMPRTFGYVDNNLRGEEPYGIPDNPYTRERENSGGDAFDISWAIDENNNYVDLDEIDFVKVQSAVLADGGWIGEISTEIAGAIDIEPDASINGIESVVVIKDLPKEINTQNYQLEAFVFHQGRYLKEAEITWETSLDNVNIDANNILTFSNYGEVEITAIWKDNPDIYTIVTSKLIKGIGFDENYLTDLNIYPNPVKNHFYVETDCENLDIEIYDIMGRYTFAKESIDNNSIIDISDLKSGIYFVKIKKDNQNHSIIKIAKI
;
A
#
# COMPACT_ATOMS: atom_id res chain seq x y z
N MET A 1 -53.41 -26.27 -20.41
CA MET A 1 -52.67 -25.09 -20.91
C MET A 1 -52.20 -24.11 -19.82
N LYS A 2 -53.05 -23.70 -18.84
CA LYS A 2 -52.60 -22.73 -17.79
C LYS A 2 -51.45 -23.22 -16.88
N ARG A 3 -51.34 -24.54 -16.62
CA ARG A 3 -50.24 -25.07 -15.75
C ARG A 3 -48.87 -25.13 -16.45
N ILE A 4 -48.83 -25.24 -17.77
CA ILE A 4 -47.60 -25.28 -18.55
C ILE A 4 -47.00 -23.86 -18.69
N ILE A 5 -47.85 -22.82 -18.77
CA ILE A 5 -47.43 -21.42 -18.85
C ILE A 5 -46.77 -20.94 -17.52
N ILE A 6 -47.29 -21.39 -16.35
CA ILE A 6 -46.73 -21.04 -15.06
C ILE A 6 -45.34 -21.68 -14.85
N ILE A 7 -45.13 -22.93 -15.31
CA ILE A 7 -43.85 -23.62 -15.22
C ILE A 7 -42.82 -22.97 -16.17
N ALA A 8 -43.24 -22.53 -17.36
CA ALA A 8 -42.38 -21.82 -18.28
C ALA A 8 -41.97 -20.43 -17.76
N TYR A 9 -42.87 -19.73 -17.05
CA TYR A 9 -42.56 -18.44 -16.44
C TYR A 9 -41.60 -18.60 -15.23
N PHE A 10 -41.76 -19.63 -14.41
CA PHE A 10 -40.83 -19.95 -13.33
C PHE A 10 -39.47 -20.43 -13.84
N LEU A 11 -39.41 -21.13 -14.95
CA LEU A 11 -38.15 -21.52 -15.59
C LEU A 11 -37.44 -20.34 -16.28
N LEU A 12 -38.20 -19.35 -16.80
CA LEU A 12 -37.61 -18.12 -17.35
C LEU A 12 -37.07 -17.17 -16.27
N THR A 13 -37.75 -17.08 -15.12
CA THR A 13 -37.26 -16.25 -14.00
C THR A 13 -36.11 -16.89 -13.24
N SER A 14 -35.94 -18.20 -13.28
CA SER A 14 -34.76 -18.88 -12.70
C SER A 14 -33.51 -18.81 -13.59
N LEU A 15 -33.64 -18.35 -14.82
CA LEU A 15 -32.52 -18.14 -15.76
C LEU A 15 -31.93 -16.70 -15.64
N LEU A 16 -32.58 -15.80 -14.92
CA LEU A 16 -32.16 -14.40 -14.78
C LEU A 16 -31.38 -14.10 -13.48
N LEU A 17 -31.09 -15.08 -12.66
CA LEU A 17 -30.35 -14.92 -11.38
C LEU A 17 -29.05 -15.73 -11.38
N ARG A 18 -28.25 -15.62 -12.41
CA ARG A 18 -26.87 -16.10 -12.33
C ARG A 18 -25.98 -14.88 -12.17
N ALA A 19 -25.36 -14.77 -10.99
CA ALA A 19 -24.20 -13.91 -10.82
C ALA A 19 -23.27 -14.10 -12.03
N GLN A 20 -22.96 -13.00 -12.71
CA GLN A 20 -22.07 -13.06 -13.87
C GLN A 20 -20.63 -13.11 -13.37
N TYR A 21 -19.99 -14.25 -13.53
CA TYR A 21 -18.58 -14.43 -13.21
C TYR A 21 -17.70 -13.98 -14.40
N ILE A 22 -16.40 -13.85 -14.14
CA ILE A 22 -15.40 -13.74 -15.21
C ILE A 22 -15.63 -14.86 -16.22
N VAL A 23 -15.76 -14.52 -17.52
CA VAL A 23 -15.93 -15.51 -18.60
C VAL A 23 -14.69 -15.66 -19.46
N ASP A 24 -13.81 -14.65 -19.48
CA ASP A 24 -12.61 -14.67 -20.31
C ASP A 24 -11.48 -13.87 -19.65
N VAL A 25 -10.25 -14.36 -19.80
CA VAL A 25 -9.01 -13.68 -19.41
C VAL A 25 -8.26 -13.35 -20.70
N LEU A 26 -8.13 -12.06 -20.99
CA LEU A 26 -7.60 -11.56 -22.27
C LEU A 26 -6.09 -11.37 -22.23
N GLU A 27 -5.55 -10.93 -21.08
CA GLU A 27 -4.13 -10.72 -20.88
C GLU A 27 -3.73 -11.17 -19.47
N TYR A 28 -2.54 -11.76 -19.34
CA TYR A 28 -1.92 -12.05 -18.06
C TYR A 28 -0.41 -11.84 -18.16
N VAL A 29 0.08 -10.82 -17.49
CA VAL A 29 1.50 -10.44 -17.48
C VAL A 29 1.93 -10.31 -16.01
N PRO A 30 2.43 -11.39 -15.38
CA PRO A 30 2.89 -11.32 -14.01
C PRO A 30 4.20 -10.53 -13.89
N ALA A 31 4.38 -9.84 -12.76
CA ALA A 31 5.70 -9.43 -12.29
C ALA A 31 6.43 -10.64 -11.66
N PRO A 32 7.76 -10.58 -11.45
CA PRO A 32 8.47 -11.67 -10.78
C PRO A 32 7.91 -11.94 -9.38
N GLY A 33 7.82 -13.25 -9.02
CA GLY A 33 7.24 -13.61 -7.74
C GLY A 33 7.30 -15.11 -7.42
N GLN A 34 7.10 -15.43 -6.14
CA GLN A 34 7.25 -16.77 -5.58
C GLN A 34 6.22 -17.78 -6.11
N PHE A 35 5.07 -17.34 -6.61
CA PHE A 35 4.05 -18.21 -7.19
C PHE A 35 4.04 -18.19 -8.71
N VAL A 36 4.79 -17.30 -9.35
CA VAL A 36 4.95 -17.23 -10.80
C VAL A 36 5.60 -18.53 -11.32
N ASN A 37 5.24 -18.98 -12.51
CA ASN A 37 5.65 -20.26 -13.10
C ASN A 37 5.14 -21.51 -12.36
N THR A 38 4.25 -21.37 -11.36
CA THR A 38 3.63 -22.53 -10.70
C THR A 38 2.31 -22.92 -11.37
N SER A 39 1.98 -24.20 -11.34
CA SER A 39 0.67 -24.67 -11.86
C SER A 39 -0.51 -24.30 -10.97
N THR A 40 -0.25 -23.87 -9.72
CA THR A 40 -1.29 -23.57 -8.73
C THR A 40 -1.81 -22.14 -8.81
N ALA A 41 -0.94 -21.18 -9.10
CA ALA A 41 -1.31 -19.77 -9.08
C ALA A 41 -0.68 -18.93 -10.22
N GLY A 42 0.44 -19.35 -10.82
CA GLY A 42 1.21 -18.57 -11.78
C GLY A 42 1.27 -19.16 -13.19
N SER A 43 0.30 -20.00 -13.58
CA SER A 43 0.23 -20.58 -14.93
C SER A 43 -0.67 -19.73 -15.84
N PRO A 44 -0.20 -19.36 -17.06
CA PRO A 44 -1.01 -18.59 -17.99
C PRO A 44 -2.22 -19.35 -18.55
N ILE A 45 -2.33 -20.66 -18.30
CA ILE A 45 -3.47 -21.48 -18.73
C ILE A 45 -4.27 -21.98 -17.54
N ILE A 46 -3.63 -22.63 -16.57
CA ILE A 46 -4.33 -23.29 -15.46
C ILE A 46 -4.88 -22.24 -14.50
N SER A 47 -4.05 -21.27 -14.12
CA SER A 47 -4.43 -20.26 -13.13
C SER A 47 -5.42 -19.23 -13.69
N THR A 48 -5.26 -18.81 -14.96
CA THR A 48 -6.24 -17.94 -15.63
C THR A 48 -7.59 -18.63 -15.78
N ASN A 49 -7.61 -19.92 -16.17
CA ASN A 49 -8.85 -20.68 -16.22
C ASN A 49 -9.51 -20.87 -14.84
N SER A 50 -8.73 -20.89 -13.77
CA SER A 50 -9.25 -21.12 -12.42
C SER A 50 -10.11 -19.99 -11.88
N ILE A 51 -9.88 -18.76 -12.32
CA ILE A 51 -10.64 -17.57 -11.89
C ILE A 51 -11.91 -17.35 -12.71
N MET A 52 -12.11 -18.12 -13.78
CA MET A 52 -13.30 -18.02 -14.63
C MET A 52 -14.45 -18.89 -14.10
N ASN A 53 -15.68 -18.43 -14.30
CA ASN A 53 -16.93 -19.11 -13.98
C ASN A 53 -17.09 -19.53 -12.50
N GLY A 54 -16.42 -18.84 -11.59
CA GLY A 54 -16.51 -19.09 -10.15
C GLY A 54 -15.57 -18.21 -9.33
N LEU A 55 -15.49 -18.49 -8.01
CA LEU A 55 -14.72 -17.70 -7.04
C LEU A 55 -13.69 -18.53 -6.28
N THR A 56 -13.33 -19.70 -6.78
CA THR A 56 -12.43 -20.63 -6.08
C THR A 56 -11.06 -20.74 -6.75
N GLY A 57 -10.77 -19.83 -7.66
CA GLY A 57 -9.49 -19.74 -8.35
C GLY A 57 -8.36 -19.22 -7.49
N CYS A 58 -7.17 -19.21 -8.07
CA CYS A 58 -6.01 -18.51 -7.55
C CYS A 58 -5.13 -18.11 -8.73
N LEU A 59 -4.98 -16.80 -8.93
CA LEU A 59 -4.10 -16.22 -9.95
C LEU A 59 -3.24 -15.16 -9.25
N THR A 60 -1.92 -15.40 -9.16
CA THR A 60 -0.96 -14.45 -8.63
C THR A 60 -0.56 -13.43 -9.68
N LEU A 61 -0.42 -12.19 -9.32
CA LEU A 61 0.10 -11.16 -10.20
C LEU A 61 1.60 -10.93 -10.02
N GLY A 62 2.21 -11.52 -8.98
CA GLY A 62 3.60 -11.28 -8.60
C GLY A 62 3.76 -9.90 -7.98
N SER A 63 4.99 -9.41 -7.93
CA SER A 63 5.34 -8.13 -7.33
C SER A 63 4.71 -6.95 -8.06
N PHE A 64 5.17 -5.71 -7.80
CA PHE A 64 4.60 -4.49 -8.38
C PHE A 64 4.45 -4.54 -9.90
N GLY A 65 3.28 -4.12 -10.37
CA GLY A 65 2.99 -3.88 -11.78
C GLY A 65 2.50 -5.10 -12.55
N GLY A 66 2.64 -6.34 -12.03
CA GLY A 66 2.04 -7.51 -12.65
C GLY A 66 0.52 -7.37 -12.73
N TYR A 67 -0.09 -7.81 -13.86
CA TYR A 67 -1.50 -7.55 -14.08
C TYR A 67 -2.22 -8.68 -14.83
N VAL A 68 -3.54 -8.65 -14.73
CA VAL A 68 -4.47 -9.45 -15.53
C VAL A 68 -5.56 -8.57 -16.10
N VAL A 69 -6.01 -8.86 -17.33
CA VAL A 69 -7.18 -8.25 -17.96
C VAL A 69 -8.24 -9.32 -18.19
N PHE A 70 -9.45 -9.06 -17.72
CA PHE A 70 -10.58 -9.98 -17.89
C PHE A 70 -11.87 -9.24 -18.26
N LYS A 71 -12.90 -10.01 -18.61
CA LYS A 71 -14.24 -9.50 -18.88
C LYS A 71 -15.32 -10.41 -18.31
N PHE A 72 -16.50 -9.82 -18.15
CA PHE A 72 -17.76 -10.52 -17.91
C PHE A 72 -18.45 -10.88 -19.24
N GLU A 73 -19.57 -11.61 -19.19
CA GLU A 73 -20.30 -11.99 -20.40
C GLU A 73 -20.98 -10.78 -21.09
N ASN A 74 -21.45 -9.84 -20.27
CA ASN A 74 -22.01 -8.55 -20.71
C ASN A 74 -21.18 -7.41 -20.12
N PRO A 75 -21.30 -6.18 -20.66
CA PRO A 75 -20.78 -5.01 -19.99
C PRO A 75 -21.35 -4.88 -18.56
N VAL A 76 -20.55 -4.44 -17.63
CA VAL A 76 -20.98 -4.12 -16.27
C VAL A 76 -21.57 -2.71 -16.28
N GLU A 77 -22.85 -2.58 -15.91
CA GLU A 77 -23.55 -1.29 -15.90
C GLU A 77 -23.28 -0.53 -14.60
N ASN A 78 -22.96 0.77 -14.71
CA ASN A 78 -22.96 1.71 -13.56
C ASN A 78 -24.43 2.07 -13.26
N HIS A 79 -25.13 1.21 -12.50
CA HIS A 79 -26.56 1.33 -12.28
C HIS A 79 -26.87 2.06 -10.95
N PRO A 80 -27.75 3.09 -10.94
CA PRO A 80 -28.02 3.89 -9.74
C PRO A 80 -28.70 3.13 -8.59
N ASP A 81 -29.28 1.97 -8.87
CA ASP A 81 -29.91 1.10 -7.87
C ASP A 81 -28.98 -0.04 -7.39
N ASN A 82 -27.71 -0.01 -7.73
CA ASN A 82 -26.77 -1.00 -7.23
C ASN A 82 -26.54 -0.87 -5.72
N PRO A 83 -26.44 -1.98 -4.98
CA PRO A 83 -26.20 -1.96 -3.55
C PRO A 83 -24.96 -1.13 -3.20
N TYR A 84 -25.10 -0.11 -2.36
CA TYR A 84 -24.01 0.83 -1.97
C TYR A 84 -23.33 1.56 -3.14
N GLY A 85 -23.89 1.52 -4.36
CA GLY A 85 -23.26 1.97 -5.60
C GLY A 85 -22.23 0.97 -6.18
N VAL A 86 -22.18 -0.25 -5.68
CA VAL A 86 -21.20 -1.27 -6.10
C VAL A 86 -21.67 -1.95 -7.38
N ASP A 87 -20.85 -1.92 -8.43
CA ASP A 87 -21.15 -2.51 -9.73
C ASP A 87 -20.56 -3.93 -9.87
N PHE A 88 -19.41 -4.19 -9.26
CA PHE A 88 -18.80 -5.52 -9.25
C PHE A 88 -17.94 -5.75 -7.99
N THR A 89 -17.70 -7.02 -7.69
CA THR A 89 -16.85 -7.44 -6.56
C THR A 89 -15.76 -8.38 -7.07
N ILE A 90 -14.51 -8.14 -6.66
CA ILE A 90 -13.36 -9.02 -6.90
C ILE A 90 -12.98 -9.70 -5.59
N PHE A 91 -12.60 -10.97 -5.67
CA PHE A 91 -12.24 -11.78 -4.51
C PHE A 91 -10.76 -12.18 -4.59
N GLY A 92 -10.01 -11.83 -3.56
CA GLY A 92 -8.64 -12.26 -3.32
C GLY A 92 -8.53 -13.42 -2.34
N ASN A 93 -7.37 -13.55 -1.68
CA ASN A 93 -7.11 -14.60 -0.70
C ASN A 93 -6.46 -14.13 0.62
N PRO A 94 -6.70 -12.90 1.11
CA PRO A 94 -6.07 -12.41 2.32
C PRO A 94 -6.36 -13.33 3.50
N ASN A 95 -5.40 -13.47 4.43
CA ASN A 95 -5.58 -14.25 5.65
C ASN A 95 -6.27 -13.43 6.72
N ALA A 96 -7.12 -14.09 7.50
CA ALA A 96 -7.82 -13.43 8.61
C ALA A 96 -6.90 -13.17 9.80
N MET A 97 -7.06 -12.02 10.45
CA MET A 97 -6.50 -11.76 11.76
C MET A 97 -7.17 -12.72 12.78
N PRO A 98 -6.40 -13.47 13.57
CA PRO A 98 -6.94 -14.45 14.48
C PRO A 98 -8.01 -13.87 15.43
N GLY A 99 -9.22 -14.45 15.40
CA GLY A 99 -10.33 -14.05 16.25
C GLY A 99 -11.12 -12.81 15.80
N THR A 100 -10.90 -12.35 14.58
CA THR A 100 -11.61 -11.20 13.99
C THR A 100 -12.16 -11.52 12.59
N ASN A 101 -12.95 -10.59 12.04
CA ASN A 101 -13.40 -10.60 10.65
C ASN A 101 -12.57 -9.68 9.74
N HIS A 102 -11.39 -9.24 10.19
CA HIS A 102 -10.51 -8.36 9.44
C HIS A 102 -9.39 -9.14 8.76
N ALA A 103 -8.93 -8.67 7.62
CA ALA A 103 -7.72 -9.19 6.99
C ALA A 103 -6.48 -8.84 7.82
N LEU A 104 -5.52 -9.76 7.89
CA LEU A 104 -4.19 -9.59 8.47
C LEU A 104 -3.15 -9.33 7.38
N THR A 105 -3.35 -9.95 6.20
CA THR A 105 -2.43 -9.90 5.07
C THR A 105 -3.19 -9.41 3.85
N ALA A 106 -3.27 -8.08 3.69
CA ALA A 106 -3.86 -7.45 2.52
C ALA A 106 -2.77 -7.10 1.49
N GLU A 107 -2.89 -7.62 0.27
CA GLU A 107 -1.90 -7.49 -0.80
C GLU A 107 -2.47 -6.63 -1.96
N PRO A 108 -2.63 -5.31 -1.75
CA PRO A 108 -3.53 -4.47 -2.53
C PRO A 108 -3.15 -4.36 -3.99
N GLY A 109 -4.12 -4.66 -4.85
CA GLY A 109 -4.09 -4.40 -6.29
C GLY A 109 -4.98 -3.23 -6.69
N ILE A 110 -4.54 -2.44 -7.67
CA ILE A 110 -5.32 -1.37 -8.27
C ILE A 110 -6.18 -1.92 -9.40
N VAL A 111 -7.38 -1.38 -9.53
CA VAL A 111 -8.32 -1.72 -10.59
C VAL A 111 -8.37 -0.60 -11.63
N TYR A 112 -8.32 -0.99 -12.88
CA TYR A 112 -8.58 -0.14 -14.03
C TYR A 112 -9.78 -0.71 -14.79
N VAL A 113 -10.57 0.16 -15.37
CA VAL A 113 -11.74 -0.19 -16.17
C VAL A 113 -11.67 0.46 -17.55
N MET A 114 -12.27 -0.20 -18.55
CA MET A 114 -12.32 0.31 -19.92
C MET A 114 -13.68 0.00 -20.53
N LYS A 115 -14.24 0.98 -21.24
CA LYS A 115 -15.35 0.78 -22.15
C LYS A 115 -14.82 0.49 -23.55
N ASP A 116 -15.38 -0.50 -24.25
CA ASP A 116 -15.09 -0.82 -25.65
C ASP A 116 -15.79 0.19 -26.56
N GLU A 117 -15.20 1.38 -26.74
CA GLU A 117 -15.83 2.48 -27.49
C GLU A 117 -16.00 2.18 -28.98
N ASN A 118 -15.13 1.32 -29.53
CA ASN A 118 -15.15 0.95 -30.92
C ASN A 118 -15.86 -0.38 -31.22
N ALA A 119 -16.32 -1.10 -30.19
CA ALA A 119 -17.05 -2.36 -30.20
C ALA A 119 -16.31 -3.48 -30.97
N ASN A 120 -14.97 -3.54 -30.81
CA ASN A 120 -14.13 -4.55 -31.45
C ASN A 120 -13.86 -5.79 -30.56
N GLY A 121 -14.23 -5.73 -29.28
CA GLY A 121 -14.03 -6.78 -28.28
C GLY A 121 -12.57 -6.93 -27.81
N ILE A 122 -11.73 -5.93 -28.07
CA ILE A 122 -10.30 -5.91 -27.72
C ILE A 122 -10.06 -4.78 -26.71
N PRO A 123 -9.25 -4.98 -25.65
CA PRO A 123 -9.00 -3.97 -24.63
C PRO A 123 -7.94 -2.93 -25.10
N ASP A 124 -8.22 -2.24 -26.22
CA ASP A 124 -7.32 -1.28 -26.87
C ASP A 124 -7.79 0.19 -26.82
N ASP A 125 -8.86 0.47 -26.07
CA ASP A 125 -9.37 1.82 -25.81
C ASP A 125 -8.75 2.45 -24.54
N THR A 126 -9.40 3.46 -23.95
CA THR A 126 -8.85 4.19 -22.80
C THR A 126 -9.10 3.48 -21.47
N TRP A 127 -8.03 3.19 -20.73
CA TRP A 127 -8.09 2.71 -19.36
C TRP A 127 -8.26 3.85 -18.36
N TYR A 128 -9.18 3.70 -17.41
CA TYR A 128 -9.39 4.59 -16.29
C TYR A 128 -9.10 3.85 -14.98
N GLU A 129 -8.31 4.46 -14.10
CA GLU A 129 -8.04 3.91 -12.76
C GLU A 129 -9.26 4.17 -11.85
N LEU A 130 -9.71 3.18 -11.09
CA LEU A 130 -10.67 3.37 -10.01
C LEU A 130 -9.91 3.88 -8.77
N ALA A 131 -10.15 5.15 -8.42
CA ALA A 131 -9.43 5.80 -7.33
C ALA A 131 -9.88 5.27 -5.96
N GLY A 132 -9.07 4.42 -5.35
CA GLY A 132 -9.29 3.94 -3.99
C GLY A 132 -8.97 4.97 -2.91
N SER A 133 -9.16 4.57 -1.66
CA SER A 133 -9.04 5.43 -0.48
C SER A 133 -7.68 6.11 -0.30
N ASP A 134 -6.61 5.47 -0.79
CA ASP A 134 -5.24 5.97 -0.61
C ASP A 134 -4.70 6.72 -1.83
N HIS A 135 -5.51 6.82 -2.90
CA HIS A 135 -5.06 7.37 -4.17
C HIS A 135 -4.50 8.80 -4.06
N PHE A 136 -5.10 9.61 -3.19
CA PHE A 136 -4.77 11.03 -3.04
C PHE A 136 -3.72 11.31 -1.95
N PHE A 137 -3.24 10.32 -1.21
CA PHE A 137 -2.16 10.51 -0.23
C PHE A 137 -0.83 10.84 -0.90
N SER A 138 -0.04 11.66 -0.22
CA SER A 138 1.27 12.12 -0.70
C SER A 138 2.28 11.01 -0.94
N THR A 139 2.06 9.82 -0.38
CA THR A 139 2.90 8.63 -0.53
C THR A 139 2.52 7.75 -1.72
N THR A 140 1.37 7.99 -2.35
CA THR A 140 0.96 7.28 -3.56
C THR A 140 1.67 7.88 -4.78
N ILE A 141 2.38 7.05 -5.54
CA ILE A 141 3.19 7.50 -6.68
C ILE A 141 2.56 6.98 -7.96
N ARG A 142 2.01 7.88 -8.76
CA ARG A 142 1.45 7.56 -10.08
C ARG A 142 2.54 7.51 -11.13
N ASN A 143 2.31 6.72 -12.19
CA ASN A 143 3.27 6.52 -13.26
C ASN A 143 4.64 6.02 -12.74
N TYR A 144 4.62 5.22 -11.69
CA TYR A 144 5.80 4.53 -11.20
C TYR A 144 6.15 3.39 -12.14
N GLU A 145 7.43 3.23 -12.45
CA GLU A 145 7.92 2.21 -13.37
C GLU A 145 9.00 1.38 -12.69
N VAL A 146 8.94 0.07 -12.89
CA VAL A 146 9.97 -0.88 -12.43
C VAL A 146 10.41 -1.73 -13.60
N THR A 147 11.70 -1.81 -13.83
CA THR A 147 12.34 -2.75 -14.77
C THR A 147 12.90 -3.92 -14.00
N TYR A 148 12.46 -5.13 -14.33
CA TYR A 148 12.94 -6.39 -13.77
C TYR A 148 13.94 -7.03 -14.70
N PHE A 149 15.05 -7.55 -14.16
CA PHE A 149 16.11 -8.19 -14.91
C PHE A 149 16.14 -9.70 -14.62
N ASN A 150 16.17 -10.53 -15.67
CA ASN A 150 16.23 -11.97 -15.52
C ASN A 150 17.59 -12.39 -14.92
N PRO A 151 17.62 -13.11 -13.78
CA PRO A 151 18.86 -13.66 -13.24
C PRO A 151 19.43 -14.84 -14.04
N GLU A 152 18.74 -15.27 -15.13
CA GLU A 152 19.12 -16.40 -16.01
C GLU A 152 19.28 -17.74 -15.25
N SER A 153 18.38 -17.97 -14.28
CA SER A 153 18.39 -19.16 -13.43
C SER A 153 17.19 -20.06 -13.67
N ASP A 154 17.41 -21.39 -13.67
CA ASP A 154 16.35 -22.41 -13.75
C ASP A 154 15.73 -22.75 -12.37
N VAL A 155 16.18 -22.10 -11.31
CA VAL A 155 15.71 -22.27 -9.94
C VAL A 155 15.43 -20.90 -9.31
N ALA A 156 14.83 -20.89 -8.13
CA ALA A 156 14.60 -19.66 -7.39
C ALA A 156 15.90 -18.91 -7.14
N GLU A 157 15.97 -17.68 -7.60
CA GLU A 157 17.05 -16.75 -7.40
C GLU A 157 16.48 -15.33 -7.30
N ASP A 158 17.16 -14.45 -6.56
CA ASP A 158 16.76 -13.07 -6.40
C ASP A 158 16.68 -12.37 -7.76
N VAL A 159 15.53 -11.74 -8.06
CA VAL A 159 15.32 -11.02 -9.32
C VAL A 159 15.67 -9.54 -9.13
N PRO A 160 16.75 -9.04 -9.77
CA PRO A 160 17.12 -7.63 -9.67
C PRO A 160 16.05 -6.73 -10.31
N TRP A 161 15.89 -5.52 -9.76
CA TRP A 161 15.06 -4.48 -10.36
C TRP A 161 15.67 -3.09 -10.19
N GLU A 162 15.26 -2.18 -11.08
CA GLU A 162 15.47 -0.73 -10.95
C GLU A 162 14.17 0.02 -11.24
N ASP A 163 13.99 1.20 -10.62
CA ASP A 163 12.81 2.04 -10.81
C ASP A 163 13.14 3.36 -11.51
N ASN A 164 12.09 4.06 -11.96
CA ASN A 164 12.21 5.37 -12.60
C ASN A 164 12.59 6.52 -11.63
N LEU A 165 12.74 6.24 -10.34
CA LEU A 165 13.24 7.18 -9.33
C LEU A 165 14.73 7.00 -9.04
N GLY A 166 15.36 5.98 -9.65
CA GLY A 166 16.78 5.66 -9.49
C GLY A 166 17.07 4.75 -8.30
N ASN A 167 16.07 4.08 -7.73
CA ASN A 167 16.27 3.05 -6.73
C ASN A 167 16.51 1.70 -7.41
N THR A 168 17.22 0.82 -6.71
CA THR A 168 17.48 -0.56 -7.13
C THR A 168 17.24 -1.52 -5.97
N GLY A 169 16.88 -2.77 -6.27
CA GLY A 169 16.67 -3.79 -5.28
C GLY A 169 16.49 -5.16 -5.90
N HIS A 170 15.91 -6.08 -5.15
CA HIS A 170 15.66 -7.45 -5.59
C HIS A 170 14.29 -7.91 -5.11
N ILE A 171 13.61 -8.72 -5.93
CA ILE A 171 12.56 -9.60 -5.43
C ILE A 171 13.26 -10.82 -4.86
N LEU A 172 13.19 -10.98 -3.54
CA LEU A 172 13.98 -11.97 -2.84
C LEU A 172 13.37 -13.37 -2.99
N ALA A 173 14.21 -14.33 -3.36
CA ALA A 173 13.84 -15.73 -3.36
C ALA A 173 13.74 -16.25 -1.92
N ASN A 174 12.64 -16.95 -1.61
CA ASN A 174 12.44 -17.52 -0.28
C ASN A 174 12.71 -19.05 -0.27
N PHE A 175 12.87 -19.58 0.92
CA PHE A 175 13.22 -21.00 1.13
C PHE A 175 12.12 -21.98 0.69
N TYR A 176 10.86 -21.53 0.59
CA TYR A 176 9.72 -22.43 0.39
C TYR A 176 9.39 -22.66 -1.09
N HIS A 177 9.92 -21.84 -2.00
CA HIS A 177 9.63 -21.86 -3.43
C HIS A 177 10.92 -21.99 -4.23
N ASN A 178 11.04 -23.05 -5.05
CA ASN A 178 12.27 -23.41 -5.72
C ASN A 178 12.28 -23.16 -7.23
N GLN A 179 11.14 -22.79 -7.83
CA GLN A 179 11.05 -22.47 -9.25
C GLN A 179 11.57 -21.05 -9.54
N PRO A 180 11.95 -20.74 -10.79
CA PRO A 180 12.32 -19.38 -11.16
C PRO A 180 11.19 -18.37 -10.82
N TYR A 181 11.58 -17.20 -10.30
CA TYR A 181 10.64 -16.11 -9.99
C TYR A 181 10.38 -15.21 -11.20
N TYR A 182 11.37 -15.07 -12.09
CA TYR A 182 11.18 -14.36 -13.36
C TYR A 182 10.28 -15.20 -14.28
N PRO A 183 9.28 -14.60 -14.99
CA PRO A 183 8.41 -15.33 -15.91
C PRO A 183 9.20 -16.08 -16.99
N MET A 184 8.96 -17.39 -17.13
CA MET A 184 9.68 -18.22 -18.08
C MET A 184 9.15 -18.03 -19.51
N ALA A 185 10.03 -17.85 -20.47
CA ALA A 185 9.68 -17.60 -21.88
C ALA A 185 8.78 -18.70 -22.52
N ASP A 186 8.93 -19.94 -22.07
CA ASP A 186 8.09 -21.06 -22.57
C ASP A 186 6.62 -20.91 -22.13
N SER A 187 6.37 -20.25 -20.99
CA SER A 187 5.03 -20.01 -20.46
C SER A 187 4.50 -18.61 -20.81
N PHE A 188 5.40 -17.63 -20.90
CA PHE A 188 5.10 -16.22 -21.14
C PHE A 188 5.89 -15.68 -22.34
N PRO A 189 5.56 -16.14 -23.58
CA PRO A 189 6.35 -15.80 -24.77
C PRO A 189 6.30 -14.29 -25.12
N GLU A 190 5.34 -13.56 -24.61
CA GLU A 190 5.19 -12.11 -24.84
C GLU A 190 6.07 -11.27 -23.89
N ILE A 191 6.64 -11.88 -22.83
CA ILE A 191 7.55 -11.19 -21.90
C ILE A 191 8.99 -11.34 -22.41
N ASP A 192 9.73 -10.21 -22.47
CA ASP A 192 11.14 -10.24 -22.87
C ASP A 192 11.94 -11.14 -21.91
N PRO A 193 12.70 -12.13 -22.44
CA PRO A 193 13.41 -13.10 -21.61
C PRO A 193 14.58 -12.50 -20.82
N ASN A 194 15.03 -11.27 -21.12
CA ASN A 194 16.16 -10.64 -20.44
C ASN A 194 15.69 -9.61 -19.40
N GLN A 195 14.76 -8.74 -19.76
CA GLN A 195 14.21 -7.71 -18.89
C GLN A 195 12.87 -7.20 -19.41
N TYR A 196 12.03 -6.70 -18.53
CA TYR A 196 10.81 -5.99 -18.92
C TYR A 196 10.42 -4.94 -17.88
N THR A 197 9.70 -3.92 -18.33
CA THR A 197 9.27 -2.80 -17.49
C THR A 197 7.76 -2.85 -17.31
N LEU A 198 7.32 -2.73 -16.06
CA LEU A 198 5.93 -2.56 -15.70
C LEU A 198 5.70 -1.17 -15.13
N ARG A 199 4.52 -0.61 -15.40
CA ARG A 199 4.14 0.74 -15.00
C ARG A 199 2.76 0.74 -14.36
N GLY A 200 2.57 1.54 -13.30
CA GLY A 200 1.29 1.67 -12.61
C GLY A 200 1.31 2.73 -11.52
N THR A 201 0.38 2.61 -10.59
CA THR A 201 0.32 3.41 -9.38
C THR A 201 0.89 2.61 -8.22
N LEU A 202 1.95 3.12 -7.59
CA LEU A 202 2.58 2.51 -6.42
C LEU A 202 1.93 3.04 -5.14
N LEU A 203 1.46 2.15 -4.31
CA LEU A 203 0.93 2.42 -2.98
C LEU A 203 2.04 2.31 -1.92
N GLU A 204 1.84 3.00 -0.80
CA GLU A 204 2.74 2.93 0.34
C GLU A 204 2.86 1.48 0.87
N ASN A 205 4.09 1.05 1.17
CA ASN A 205 4.34 -0.23 1.83
C ASN A 205 3.87 -0.19 3.29
N ARG A 206 2.94 -1.08 3.65
CA ARG A 206 2.39 -1.23 5.01
C ARG A 206 2.78 -2.55 5.69
N VAL A 207 3.82 -3.20 5.21
CA VAL A 207 4.32 -4.44 5.83
C VAL A 207 4.88 -4.14 7.23
N ASP A 208 4.33 -4.81 8.23
CA ASP A 208 4.78 -4.73 9.61
C ASP A 208 5.46 -6.04 10.03
N MET A 209 6.77 -6.00 10.15
CA MET A 209 7.63 -7.11 10.61
C MET A 209 8.10 -6.94 12.06
N THR A 210 7.51 -6.04 12.84
CA THR A 210 7.91 -5.84 14.26
C THR A 210 7.74 -7.10 15.10
N ASN A 211 6.76 -7.94 14.74
CA ASN A 211 6.65 -9.30 15.25
C ASN A 211 7.00 -10.29 14.12
N PRO A 212 8.21 -10.85 14.06
CA PRO A 212 8.62 -11.74 12.98
C PRO A 212 7.85 -13.07 12.94
N GLN A 213 7.07 -13.40 13.97
CA GLN A 213 6.19 -14.57 13.99
C GLN A 213 4.79 -14.27 13.44
N MET A 214 4.44 -13.01 13.29
CA MET A 214 3.15 -12.54 12.80
C MET A 214 3.36 -11.28 11.97
N VAL A 215 3.89 -11.46 10.78
CA VAL A 215 4.00 -10.37 9.79
C VAL A 215 2.60 -9.98 9.36
N SER A 216 2.33 -8.69 9.27
CA SER A 216 1.02 -8.19 8.86
C SER A 216 1.14 -7.03 7.86
N PHE A 217 0.16 -6.94 6.99
CA PHE A 217 -0.04 -5.83 6.07
C PHE A 217 -1.53 -5.52 6.07
N MET A 218 -1.90 -4.50 6.84
CA MET A 218 -3.28 -4.16 7.14
C MET A 218 -4.03 -3.67 5.89
N PRO A 219 -5.33 -4.00 5.77
CA PRO A 219 -6.15 -3.58 4.64
C PRO A 219 -6.30 -2.07 4.58
N ARG A 220 -6.47 -1.57 3.37
CA ARG A 220 -6.87 -0.18 3.08
C ARG A 220 -8.38 -0.03 3.22
N THR A 221 -8.87 1.19 3.26
CA THR A 221 -10.29 1.41 3.56
C THR A 221 -11.18 0.87 2.44
N PHE A 222 -10.95 1.24 1.17
CA PHE A 222 -11.73 0.73 0.02
C PHE A 222 -10.96 0.92 -1.30
N GLY A 223 -11.42 0.22 -2.34
CA GLY A 223 -10.99 0.45 -3.72
C GLY A 223 -9.71 -0.30 -4.12
N TYR A 224 -9.39 -1.41 -3.46
CA TYR A 224 -8.23 -2.25 -3.77
C TYR A 224 -8.61 -3.73 -3.74
N VAL A 225 -8.05 -4.53 -4.65
CA VAL A 225 -8.22 -5.98 -4.71
C VAL A 225 -7.32 -6.66 -3.71
N ASP A 226 -7.69 -7.85 -3.25
CA ASP A 226 -6.95 -8.67 -2.30
C ASP A 226 -6.73 -7.98 -0.94
N ASN A 227 -7.74 -7.26 -0.55
CA ASN A 227 -7.72 -6.34 0.58
C ASN A 227 -8.65 -6.79 1.71
N ASN A 228 -9.82 -7.36 1.38
CA ASN A 228 -10.81 -7.80 2.35
C ASN A 228 -11.10 -9.30 2.26
N LEU A 229 -11.52 -9.89 3.38
CA LEU A 229 -11.83 -11.31 3.46
C LEU A 229 -13.06 -11.66 2.64
N ARG A 230 -13.04 -12.84 2.04
CA ARG A 230 -14.26 -13.44 1.49
C ARG A 230 -15.24 -13.78 2.59
N GLY A 231 -16.52 -13.50 2.36
CA GLY A 231 -17.66 -13.90 3.18
C GLY A 231 -18.24 -15.25 2.79
N GLU A 232 -19.55 -15.39 2.94
CA GLU A 232 -20.31 -16.59 2.65
C GLU A 232 -21.35 -16.29 1.57
N GLU A 233 -21.86 -17.35 0.91
CA GLU A 233 -22.96 -17.20 -0.04
C GLU A 233 -24.24 -16.60 0.63
N PRO A 234 -25.01 -15.83 -0.11
CA PRO A 234 -24.92 -15.55 -1.56
C PRO A 234 -23.90 -14.46 -1.89
N TYR A 235 -22.99 -14.73 -2.79
CA TYR A 235 -21.93 -13.79 -3.21
C TYR A 235 -22.44 -12.62 -4.08
N GLY A 236 -23.68 -12.62 -4.50
CA GLY A 236 -24.28 -11.52 -5.25
C GLY A 236 -24.72 -10.32 -4.41
N ILE A 237 -24.53 -10.34 -3.08
CA ILE A 237 -24.78 -9.21 -2.18
C ILE A 237 -23.43 -8.67 -1.75
N PRO A 238 -22.97 -7.51 -2.27
CA PRO A 238 -21.65 -6.97 -1.96
C PRO A 238 -21.59 -6.50 -0.51
N ASP A 239 -20.37 -6.39 0.01
CA ASP A 239 -20.11 -5.66 1.26
C ASP A 239 -20.18 -4.17 1.01
N ASN A 240 -20.50 -3.40 2.05
CA ASN A 240 -20.41 -1.95 2.01
C ASN A 240 -18.92 -1.54 1.98
N PRO A 241 -18.42 -0.91 0.90
CA PRO A 241 -16.99 -0.60 0.77
C PRO A 241 -16.51 0.47 1.77
N TYR A 242 -17.42 1.19 2.40
CA TYR A 242 -17.10 2.28 3.33
C TYR A 242 -17.03 1.83 4.79
N THR A 243 -17.23 0.54 5.06
CA THR A 243 -17.04 -0.09 6.38
C THR A 243 -15.82 -1.00 6.34
N ARG A 244 -15.25 -1.28 7.52
CA ARG A 244 -14.16 -2.27 7.65
C ARG A 244 -14.66 -3.66 8.03
N GLU A 245 -15.96 -3.80 8.20
CA GLU A 245 -16.58 -5.06 8.62
C GLU A 245 -17.00 -5.87 7.41
N ARG A 246 -16.73 -7.17 7.46
CA ARG A 246 -17.30 -8.11 6.51
C ARG A 246 -18.76 -8.35 6.88
N GLU A 247 -19.69 -7.88 6.06
CA GLU A 247 -21.12 -7.86 6.33
C GLU A 247 -21.89 -8.91 5.54
N ASN A 248 -21.51 -9.15 4.27
CA ASN A 248 -22.22 -9.99 3.33
C ASN A 248 -21.27 -10.97 2.62
N SER A 249 -21.14 -10.85 1.29
CA SER A 249 -20.32 -11.75 0.49
C SER A 249 -18.82 -11.60 0.75
N GLY A 250 -18.39 -10.53 1.39
CA GLY A 250 -16.99 -10.16 1.51
C GLY A 250 -16.36 -9.85 0.15
N GLY A 251 -15.03 -9.90 0.11
CA GLY A 251 -14.26 -9.49 -1.07
C GLY A 251 -14.16 -7.98 -1.18
N ASP A 252 -13.72 -7.52 -2.34
CA ASP A 252 -13.42 -6.11 -2.58
C ASP A 252 -14.43 -5.55 -3.58
N ALA A 253 -15.25 -4.63 -3.10
CA ALA A 253 -16.36 -4.03 -3.83
C ALA A 253 -15.89 -2.78 -4.60
N PHE A 254 -16.34 -2.62 -5.85
CA PHE A 254 -15.96 -1.53 -6.75
C PHE A 254 -17.17 -0.85 -7.37
N ASP A 255 -17.09 0.47 -7.47
CA ASP A 255 -18.03 1.33 -8.15
C ASP A 255 -17.33 1.98 -9.35
N ILE A 256 -17.88 1.84 -10.54
CA ILE A 256 -17.36 2.43 -11.79
C ILE A 256 -17.27 3.96 -11.69
N SER A 257 -18.11 4.57 -10.86
CA SER A 257 -18.11 6.03 -10.64
C SER A 257 -16.81 6.56 -10.00
N TRP A 258 -15.93 5.68 -9.49
CA TRP A 258 -14.60 6.05 -8.98
C TRP A 258 -13.56 6.22 -10.10
N ALA A 259 -13.92 5.98 -11.35
CA ALA A 259 -13.03 6.13 -12.50
C ALA A 259 -12.47 7.55 -12.61
N ILE A 260 -11.16 7.67 -12.82
CA ILE A 260 -10.45 8.94 -12.98
C ILE A 260 -9.58 8.93 -14.24
N ASP A 261 -9.41 10.12 -14.81
CA ASP A 261 -8.48 10.37 -15.91
C ASP A 261 -7.02 10.57 -15.41
N GLU A 262 -6.09 10.76 -16.32
CA GLU A 262 -4.69 11.05 -16.03
C GLU A 262 -4.45 12.33 -15.20
N ASN A 263 -5.44 13.23 -15.14
CA ASN A 263 -5.40 14.50 -14.41
C ASN A 263 -6.13 14.43 -13.05
N ASN A 264 -6.55 13.22 -12.59
CA ASN A 264 -7.37 12.99 -11.40
C ASN A 264 -8.77 13.64 -11.46
N ASN A 265 -9.35 13.80 -12.62
CA ASN A 265 -10.74 14.15 -12.73
C ASN A 265 -11.59 12.90 -12.84
N TYR A 266 -12.69 12.84 -12.11
CA TYR A 266 -13.66 11.77 -12.25
C TYR A 266 -14.28 11.75 -13.63
N VAL A 267 -14.43 10.55 -14.19
CA VAL A 267 -15.02 10.31 -15.51
C VAL A 267 -16.33 9.56 -15.31
N ASP A 268 -17.39 10.05 -15.95
CA ASP A 268 -18.70 9.41 -15.86
C ASP A 268 -18.79 8.33 -16.97
N LEU A 269 -18.67 7.08 -16.58
CA LEU A 269 -18.88 5.90 -17.43
C LEU A 269 -20.24 5.31 -17.10
N ASP A 270 -21.02 4.98 -18.13
CA ASP A 270 -22.33 4.32 -17.99
C ASP A 270 -22.21 2.80 -17.87
N GLU A 271 -21.14 2.22 -18.43
CA GLU A 271 -20.82 0.79 -18.42
C GLU A 271 -19.35 0.58 -18.71
N ILE A 272 -18.84 -0.62 -18.42
CA ILE A 272 -17.49 -1.04 -18.78
C ILE A 272 -17.49 -2.46 -19.35
N ASP A 273 -16.57 -2.74 -20.28
CA ASP A 273 -16.41 -4.05 -20.92
C ASP A 273 -15.24 -4.85 -20.35
N PHE A 274 -14.18 -4.15 -19.93
CA PHE A 274 -12.95 -4.77 -19.48
C PHE A 274 -12.52 -4.26 -18.12
N VAL A 275 -11.97 -5.17 -17.31
CA VAL A 275 -11.38 -4.89 -16.00
C VAL A 275 -9.92 -5.34 -16.04
N LYS A 276 -9.02 -4.47 -15.59
CA LYS A 276 -7.62 -4.79 -15.34
C LYS A 276 -7.30 -4.67 -13.86
N VAL A 277 -6.73 -5.70 -13.28
CA VAL A 277 -6.18 -5.67 -11.92
C VAL A 277 -4.67 -5.71 -11.99
N GLN A 278 -4.02 -4.83 -11.21
CA GLN A 278 -2.57 -4.69 -11.20
C GLN A 278 -2.04 -4.65 -9.77
N SER A 279 -1.02 -5.45 -9.46
CA SER A 279 -0.34 -5.43 -8.16
C SER A 279 0.27 -4.04 -7.88
N ALA A 280 -0.02 -3.47 -6.71
CA ALA A 280 0.21 -2.05 -6.43
C ALA A 280 1.33 -1.77 -5.42
N VAL A 281 2.00 -2.78 -4.88
CA VAL A 281 3.07 -2.62 -3.90
C VAL A 281 4.35 -3.29 -4.36
N LEU A 282 5.49 -2.66 -4.03
CA LEU A 282 6.83 -3.22 -4.19
C LEU A 282 7.41 -3.44 -2.80
N ALA A 283 7.13 -4.60 -2.21
CA ALA A 283 7.43 -4.88 -0.83
C ALA A 283 7.79 -6.36 -0.60
N ASP A 284 8.51 -6.60 0.48
CA ASP A 284 8.89 -7.94 0.95
C ASP A 284 8.40 -8.13 2.39
N GLY A 285 7.74 -9.26 2.65
CA GLY A 285 7.22 -9.68 3.96
C GLY A 285 8.18 -10.59 4.73
N GLY A 286 9.45 -10.63 4.35
CA GLY A 286 10.46 -11.49 4.98
C GLY A 286 10.24 -12.97 4.65
N TRP A 287 9.93 -13.79 5.66
CA TRP A 287 9.71 -15.22 5.43
C TRP A 287 8.42 -15.52 4.64
N ILE A 288 7.48 -14.58 4.55
CA ILE A 288 6.28 -14.71 3.73
C ILE A 288 6.62 -14.56 2.23
N GLY A 289 7.64 -13.78 1.89
CA GLY A 289 8.08 -13.48 0.53
C GLY A 289 7.61 -12.11 0.04
N GLU A 290 7.64 -11.92 -1.27
CA GLU A 290 7.13 -10.69 -1.89
C GLU A 290 5.62 -10.56 -1.68
N ILE A 291 5.15 -9.31 -1.66
CA ILE A 291 3.73 -8.99 -1.60
C ILE A 291 3.19 -9.01 -3.02
N SER A 292 2.23 -9.91 -3.25
CA SER A 292 1.63 -10.21 -4.55
C SER A 292 0.12 -10.19 -4.45
N THR A 293 -0.55 -9.45 -5.32
CA THR A 293 -2.00 -9.49 -5.41
C THR A 293 -2.47 -10.80 -6.02
N GLU A 294 -3.37 -11.52 -5.34
CA GLU A 294 -4.02 -12.73 -5.86
C GLU A 294 -5.49 -12.48 -6.17
N ILE A 295 -5.96 -13.16 -7.22
CA ILE A 295 -7.36 -13.11 -7.66
C ILE A 295 -7.95 -14.53 -7.61
N ALA A 296 -9.10 -14.66 -6.95
CA ALA A 296 -9.85 -15.90 -6.90
C ALA A 296 -11.05 -15.93 -7.88
N GLY A 297 -11.48 -14.78 -8.33
CA GLY A 297 -12.58 -14.55 -9.27
C GLY A 297 -13.26 -13.21 -9.04
N ALA A 298 -14.27 -12.90 -9.84
CA ALA A 298 -15.08 -11.69 -9.69
C ALA A 298 -16.55 -11.95 -10.03
N ILE A 299 -17.42 -11.06 -9.58
CA ILE A 299 -18.87 -11.07 -9.80
C ILE A 299 -19.34 -9.67 -10.21
N ASP A 300 -20.14 -9.61 -11.26
CA ASP A 300 -21.00 -8.50 -11.62
C ASP A 300 -22.22 -8.45 -10.65
N ILE A 301 -22.56 -7.28 -10.12
CA ILE A 301 -23.58 -7.11 -9.09
C ILE A 301 -24.92 -6.67 -9.71
N GLU A 302 -25.98 -7.41 -9.40
CA GLU A 302 -27.32 -7.07 -9.86
C GLU A 302 -27.91 -5.90 -9.05
N PRO A 303 -28.63 -4.97 -9.69
CA PRO A 303 -29.26 -3.85 -9.01
C PRO A 303 -30.27 -4.29 -7.94
N ASP A 304 -30.16 -3.71 -6.72
CA ASP A 304 -31.11 -3.88 -5.62
C ASP A 304 -31.17 -2.62 -4.76
N ALA A 305 -32.04 -1.68 -5.11
CA ALA A 305 -32.24 -0.42 -4.39
C ALA A 305 -32.68 -0.58 -2.91
N SER A 306 -32.98 -1.80 -2.45
CA SER A 306 -33.31 -2.05 -1.03
C SER A 306 -32.07 -2.14 -0.14
N ILE A 307 -30.89 -2.30 -0.71
CA ILE A 307 -29.61 -2.42 0.00
C ILE A 307 -28.88 -1.08 -0.08
N ASN A 308 -28.72 -0.44 1.07
CA ASN A 308 -28.00 0.83 1.18
C ASN A 308 -27.25 0.86 2.53
N GLY A 309 -26.38 1.84 2.72
CA GLY A 309 -25.58 1.94 3.93
C GLY A 309 -24.78 3.25 3.99
N ILE A 310 -23.64 3.21 4.65
CA ILE A 310 -22.76 4.37 4.77
C ILE A 310 -22.19 4.70 3.40
N GLU A 311 -22.47 5.92 2.94
CA GLU A 311 -21.99 6.42 1.64
C GLU A 311 -20.84 7.41 1.77
N SER A 312 -20.52 7.85 2.98
CA SER A 312 -19.47 8.82 3.25
C SER A 312 -18.51 8.30 4.31
N VAL A 313 -17.23 8.57 4.13
CA VAL A 313 -16.18 8.17 5.05
C VAL A 313 -15.07 9.22 5.10
N VAL A 314 -14.48 9.41 6.28
CA VAL A 314 -13.19 10.08 6.45
C VAL A 314 -12.09 9.02 6.45
N VAL A 315 -11.12 9.17 5.59
CA VAL A 315 -9.94 8.30 5.53
C VAL A 315 -8.74 9.06 6.03
N ILE A 316 -8.09 8.55 7.07
CA ILE A 316 -6.82 9.08 7.60
C ILE A 316 -5.70 8.21 7.04
N LYS A 317 -4.63 8.84 6.53
CA LYS A 317 -3.40 8.15 6.19
C LYS A 317 -2.86 7.43 7.43
N ASP A 318 -2.42 6.19 7.25
CA ASP A 318 -1.91 5.38 8.37
C ASP A 318 -0.81 6.11 9.14
N LEU A 319 -0.90 6.03 10.46
CA LEU A 319 0.11 6.56 11.35
C LEU A 319 1.13 5.47 11.71
N PRO A 320 2.40 5.81 11.88
CA PRO A 320 3.36 4.89 12.46
C PRO A 320 2.92 4.49 13.88
N LYS A 321 3.24 3.28 14.31
CA LYS A 321 2.95 2.80 15.67
C LYS A 321 3.48 3.75 16.75
N GLU A 322 4.63 4.39 16.48
CA GLU A 322 5.24 5.37 17.35
C GLU A 322 5.62 6.62 16.55
N ILE A 323 5.16 7.79 16.99
CA ILE A 323 5.55 9.10 16.45
C ILE A 323 6.60 9.68 17.39
N ASN A 324 7.81 9.85 16.90
CA ASN A 324 8.97 10.35 17.64
C ASN A 324 9.49 11.70 17.14
N THR A 325 8.84 12.28 16.14
CA THR A 325 9.22 13.56 15.53
C THR A 325 8.18 14.60 15.82
N GLN A 326 8.64 15.84 16.14
CA GLN A 326 7.77 17.01 16.18
C GLN A 326 7.40 17.45 14.75
N ASN A 327 6.32 18.19 14.61
CA ASN A 327 5.80 18.66 13.31
C ASN A 327 5.45 17.52 12.35
N TYR A 328 4.77 16.48 12.87
CA TYR A 328 4.31 15.36 12.05
C TYR A 328 3.13 15.79 11.18
N GLN A 329 3.25 15.61 9.86
CA GLN A 329 2.18 15.95 8.92
C GLN A 329 1.09 14.87 8.93
N LEU A 330 -0.13 15.25 9.25
CA LEU A 330 -1.31 14.41 9.11
C LEU A 330 -1.96 14.61 7.75
N GLU A 331 -2.47 13.55 7.18
CA GLU A 331 -3.25 13.58 5.94
C GLU A 331 -4.57 12.84 6.16
N ALA A 332 -5.68 13.46 5.77
CA ALA A 332 -6.98 12.82 5.75
C ALA A 332 -7.85 13.43 4.66
N PHE A 333 -8.76 12.62 4.12
CA PHE A 333 -9.67 13.01 3.05
C PHE A 333 -11.08 12.54 3.35
N VAL A 334 -12.06 13.32 2.89
CA VAL A 334 -13.47 12.98 2.94
C VAL A 334 -13.88 12.41 1.59
N PHE A 335 -14.54 11.27 1.61
CA PHE A 335 -15.12 10.65 0.42
C PHE A 335 -16.65 10.57 0.60
N HIS A 336 -17.38 10.79 -0.49
CA HIS A 336 -18.80 10.54 -0.59
C HIS A 336 -19.06 9.66 -1.80
N GLN A 337 -19.69 8.53 -1.62
CA GLN A 337 -19.82 7.48 -2.65
C GLN A 337 -18.47 7.16 -3.33
N GLY A 338 -17.41 7.03 -2.51
CA GLY A 338 -16.03 6.78 -2.93
C GLY A 338 -15.33 7.91 -3.67
N ARG A 339 -16.03 9.01 -4.01
CA ARG A 339 -15.42 10.18 -4.67
C ARG A 339 -14.85 11.15 -3.64
N TYR A 340 -13.62 11.57 -3.83
CA TYR A 340 -12.96 12.55 -2.97
C TYR A 340 -13.60 13.92 -3.06
N LEU A 341 -13.99 14.47 -1.92
CA LEU A 341 -14.56 15.82 -1.78
C LEU A 341 -13.43 16.83 -1.53
N LYS A 342 -12.89 17.43 -2.60
CA LYS A 342 -11.74 18.36 -2.53
C LYS A 342 -11.94 19.56 -1.60
N GLU A 343 -13.18 20.04 -1.48
CA GLU A 343 -13.53 21.23 -0.69
C GLU A 343 -13.97 20.88 0.75
N ALA A 344 -13.99 19.60 1.11
CA ALA A 344 -14.37 19.19 2.45
C ALA A 344 -13.29 19.55 3.47
N GLU A 345 -13.71 20.27 4.53
CA GLU A 345 -12.83 20.63 5.64
C GLU A 345 -12.87 19.58 6.74
N ILE A 346 -11.69 19.28 7.30
CA ILE A 346 -11.51 18.34 8.41
C ILE A 346 -11.19 19.11 9.69
N THR A 347 -11.87 18.73 10.77
CA THR A 347 -11.54 19.13 12.12
C THR A 347 -10.85 18.00 12.85
N TRP A 348 -9.80 18.30 13.59
CA TRP A 348 -9.02 17.30 14.30
C TRP A 348 -9.25 17.38 15.83
N GLU A 349 -9.34 16.23 16.47
CA GLU A 349 -9.36 16.08 17.91
C GLU A 349 -8.30 15.08 18.38
N THR A 350 -7.85 15.21 19.61
CA THR A 350 -6.86 14.31 20.23
C THR A 350 -7.26 13.95 21.65
N SER A 351 -6.97 12.71 22.07
CA SER A 351 -7.30 12.22 23.41
C SER A 351 -6.29 12.66 24.50
N LEU A 352 -5.14 13.20 24.13
CA LEU A 352 -4.08 13.60 25.05
C LEU A 352 -3.98 15.13 25.18
N ASP A 353 -3.87 15.61 26.44
CA ASP A 353 -3.55 17.03 26.71
C ASP A 353 -2.15 17.40 26.20
N ASN A 354 -2.00 18.67 25.79
CA ASN A 354 -0.74 19.22 25.22
C ASN A 354 -0.30 18.53 23.91
N VAL A 355 -1.25 17.99 23.16
CA VAL A 355 -1.13 17.61 21.78
C VAL A 355 -1.94 18.59 20.96
N ASN A 356 -1.34 19.19 19.95
CA ASN A 356 -2.00 20.20 19.11
C ASN A 356 -1.86 19.86 17.64
N ILE A 357 -2.92 20.07 16.88
CA ILE A 357 -2.92 19.96 15.41
C ILE A 357 -3.29 21.34 14.87
N ASP A 358 -2.40 21.93 14.09
CA ASP A 358 -2.60 23.28 13.56
C ASP A 358 -3.47 23.27 12.27
N ALA A 359 -3.72 24.47 11.74
CA ALA A 359 -4.53 24.64 10.52
C ALA A 359 -3.89 24.02 9.25
N ASN A 360 -2.64 23.62 9.30
CA ASN A 360 -1.93 22.93 8.22
C ASN A 360 -1.88 21.41 8.47
N ASN A 361 -2.64 20.91 9.45
CA ASN A 361 -2.66 19.50 9.87
C ASN A 361 -1.29 19.03 10.42
N ILE A 362 -0.51 19.94 11.03
CA ILE A 362 0.75 19.61 11.66
C ILE A 362 0.49 19.24 13.13
N LEU A 363 0.80 17.99 13.46
CA LEU A 363 0.77 17.47 14.84
C LEU A 363 2.03 17.90 15.60
N THR A 364 1.84 18.55 16.74
CA THR A 364 2.89 18.90 17.70
C THR A 364 2.48 18.43 19.09
N PHE A 365 3.45 18.01 19.91
CA PHE A 365 3.15 17.47 21.24
C PHE A 365 4.27 17.71 22.23
N SER A 366 3.91 17.89 23.49
CA SER A 366 4.83 17.93 24.62
C SER A 366 4.50 16.90 25.70
N ASN A 367 3.44 16.10 25.48
CA ASN A 367 3.06 14.95 26.29
C ASN A 367 3.30 13.66 25.49
N TYR A 368 3.54 12.56 26.19
CA TYR A 368 3.92 11.28 25.59
C TYR A 368 2.98 10.16 26.07
N GLY A 369 2.74 9.16 25.25
CA GLY A 369 1.85 8.04 25.55
C GLY A 369 0.95 7.69 24.38
N GLU A 370 0.05 6.76 24.58
CA GLU A 370 -0.99 6.40 23.60
C GLU A 370 -1.90 7.61 23.34
N VAL A 371 -2.17 7.88 22.07
CA VAL A 371 -3.04 8.97 21.63
C VAL A 371 -4.04 8.45 20.59
N GLU A 372 -5.28 8.82 20.75
CA GLU A 372 -6.29 8.72 19.70
C GLU A 372 -6.32 10.06 18.96
N ILE A 373 -6.26 10.00 17.64
CA ILE A 373 -6.37 11.14 16.74
C ILE A 373 -7.62 10.93 15.91
N THR A 374 -8.55 11.87 16.01
CA THR A 374 -9.83 11.84 15.31
C THR A 374 -9.86 12.89 14.22
N ALA A 375 -10.14 12.45 12.98
CA ALA A 375 -10.47 13.34 11.87
C ALA A 375 -11.98 13.36 11.66
N ILE A 376 -12.57 14.54 11.69
CA ILE A 376 -14.02 14.75 11.64
C ILE A 376 -14.34 15.59 10.42
N TRP A 377 -15.30 15.17 9.60
CA TRP A 377 -15.81 16.00 8.53
C TRP A 377 -16.61 17.17 9.12
N LYS A 378 -16.14 18.40 8.90
CA LYS A 378 -16.67 19.61 9.53
C LYS A 378 -18.15 19.86 9.23
N ASP A 379 -18.59 19.57 7.99
CA ASP A 379 -19.98 19.81 7.56
C ASP A 379 -20.94 18.69 7.99
N ASN A 380 -20.41 17.52 8.34
CA ASN A 380 -21.17 16.38 8.88
C ASN A 380 -20.37 15.68 9.97
N PRO A 381 -20.40 16.19 11.22
CA PRO A 381 -19.60 15.67 12.32
C PRO A 381 -19.90 14.21 12.75
N ASP A 382 -21.01 13.64 12.29
CA ASP A 382 -21.30 12.22 12.51
C ASP A 382 -20.38 11.30 11.68
N ILE A 383 -19.70 11.85 10.67
CA ILE A 383 -18.73 11.15 9.83
C ILE A 383 -17.32 11.49 10.31
N TYR A 384 -16.67 10.53 10.93
CA TYR A 384 -15.33 10.67 11.48
C TYR A 384 -14.58 9.34 11.46
N THR A 385 -13.27 9.42 11.61
CA THR A 385 -12.40 8.25 11.76
C THR A 385 -11.41 8.49 12.90
N ILE A 386 -11.16 7.45 13.69
CA ILE A 386 -10.21 7.45 14.79
C ILE A 386 -9.05 6.52 14.43
N VAL A 387 -7.84 7.01 14.63
CA VAL A 387 -6.61 6.22 14.55
C VAL A 387 -5.82 6.37 15.85
N THR A 388 -5.04 5.35 16.19
CA THR A 388 -4.22 5.34 17.39
C THR A 388 -2.75 5.32 17.03
N SER A 389 -1.95 6.02 17.81
CA SER A 389 -0.50 5.98 17.75
C SER A 389 0.06 6.18 19.15
N LYS A 390 1.35 6.00 19.32
CA LYS A 390 2.04 6.31 20.56
C LYS A 390 3.03 7.44 20.34
N LEU A 391 2.79 8.54 21.03
CA LEU A 391 3.74 9.65 21.04
C LEU A 391 4.89 9.28 21.98
N ILE A 392 6.08 9.23 21.45
CA ILE A 392 7.28 8.96 22.24
C ILE A 392 8.21 10.15 22.18
N LYS A 393 8.96 10.33 23.27
CA LYS A 393 10.05 11.29 23.24
C LYS A 393 11.01 10.83 22.14
N GLY A 394 11.15 11.65 21.11
CA GLY A 394 12.10 11.36 20.05
C GLY A 394 13.46 11.06 20.70
N ILE A 395 14.09 9.97 20.28
CA ILE A 395 15.53 9.77 20.45
C ILE A 395 16.22 10.69 19.41
N GLY A 396 15.51 11.73 19.01
CA GLY A 396 16.08 12.91 18.40
C GLY A 396 16.84 13.59 19.51
N PHE A 397 18.08 13.82 19.26
CA PHE A 397 18.92 14.65 20.09
C PHE A 397 18.10 15.89 20.43
N ASP A 398 17.80 16.14 21.71
CA ASP A 398 17.32 17.46 22.13
C ASP A 398 18.30 18.45 21.50
N GLU A 399 17.84 19.11 20.43
CA GLU A 399 18.60 20.16 19.77
C GLU A 399 18.67 21.40 20.68
N ASN A 400 19.14 21.19 21.87
CA ASN A 400 19.78 22.27 22.62
C ASN A 400 21.15 22.45 21.98
N TYR A 401 21.11 23.00 20.75
CA TYR A 401 22.32 23.32 20.03
C TYR A 401 23.20 24.19 20.87
N LEU A 402 24.42 23.74 21.05
CA LEU A 402 25.47 24.69 21.28
C LEU A 402 25.57 25.51 19.98
N THR A 403 25.08 26.75 19.99
CA THR A 403 25.21 27.66 18.85
C THR A 403 26.69 27.87 18.57
N ASP A 404 27.05 27.96 17.29
CA ASP A 404 28.42 28.20 16.83
C ASP A 404 29.41 27.05 17.10
N LEU A 405 28.95 25.79 16.95
CA LEU A 405 29.79 24.60 17.06
C LEU A 405 30.11 24.02 15.68
N ASN A 406 31.39 23.91 15.36
CA ASN A 406 31.87 23.35 14.10
C ASN A 406 32.99 22.32 14.34
N ILE A 407 33.04 21.26 13.48
CA ILE A 407 34.10 20.23 13.49
C ILE A 407 34.76 20.20 12.12
N TYR A 408 36.08 20.36 12.10
CA TYR A 408 36.85 20.31 10.86
C TYR A 408 38.25 19.70 11.04
N PRO A 409 38.84 19.05 10.00
CA PRO A 409 38.21 18.72 8.75
C PRO A 409 37.19 17.58 8.89
N ASN A 410 36.16 17.59 8.07
CA ASN A 410 35.26 16.46 7.89
C ASN A 410 35.06 16.26 6.37
N PRO A 411 35.54 15.17 5.76
CA PRO A 411 36.15 13.96 6.33
C PRO A 411 37.47 14.15 7.09
N VAL A 412 37.69 13.31 8.10
CA VAL A 412 38.84 13.38 9.00
C VAL A 412 39.81 12.20 8.82
N LYS A 413 41.13 12.43 8.88
CA LYS A 413 42.15 11.35 8.88
C LYS A 413 42.52 10.91 10.29
N ASN A 414 43.26 11.73 11.01
CA ASN A 414 43.80 11.37 12.32
C ASN A 414 43.27 12.22 13.47
N HIS A 415 42.94 13.47 13.20
CA HIS A 415 42.44 14.40 14.22
C HIS A 415 41.51 15.44 13.57
N PHE A 416 40.62 15.97 14.38
CA PHE A 416 39.76 17.09 14.03
C PHE A 416 39.83 18.17 15.09
N TYR A 417 39.40 19.38 14.75
CA TYR A 417 39.29 20.53 15.64
C TYR A 417 37.83 20.78 15.97
N VAL A 418 37.59 21.26 17.17
CA VAL A 418 36.28 21.75 17.62
C VAL A 418 36.35 23.27 17.72
N GLU A 419 35.60 23.96 16.88
CA GLU A 419 35.42 25.40 16.90
C GLU A 419 34.11 25.72 17.62
N THR A 420 34.16 26.57 18.67
CA THR A 420 33.01 26.87 19.52
C THR A 420 33.28 28.10 20.41
N ASP A 421 32.26 28.85 20.75
CA ASP A 421 32.33 29.93 21.73
C ASP A 421 32.11 29.44 23.17
N CYS A 422 31.93 28.13 23.39
CA CYS A 422 31.73 27.53 24.70
C CYS A 422 33.04 27.00 25.29
N GLU A 423 33.16 27.07 26.63
CA GLU A 423 34.26 26.50 27.40
C GLU A 423 33.79 25.27 28.20
N ASN A 424 34.74 24.41 28.59
CA ASN A 424 34.52 23.24 29.44
C ASN A 424 33.49 22.27 28.84
N LEU A 425 33.69 21.90 27.61
CA LEU A 425 32.84 20.90 26.90
C LEU A 425 33.43 19.50 27.07
N ASP A 426 32.56 18.49 27.09
CA ASP A 426 32.94 17.09 27.05
C ASP A 426 32.61 16.48 25.68
N ILE A 427 33.48 15.65 25.18
CA ILE A 427 33.30 14.90 23.92
C ILE A 427 33.13 13.42 24.20
N GLU A 428 32.16 12.81 23.54
CA GLU A 428 31.98 11.35 23.40
C GLU A 428 31.85 11.00 21.93
N ILE A 429 32.49 9.91 21.50
CA ILE A 429 32.41 9.43 20.11
C ILE A 429 31.81 8.03 20.10
N TYR A 430 30.84 7.83 19.21
CA TYR A 430 30.12 6.58 19.01
C TYR A 430 30.27 6.11 17.56
N ASP A 431 30.31 4.79 17.36
CA ASP A 431 30.21 4.21 16.01
C ASP A 431 28.76 4.19 15.51
N ILE A 432 28.55 3.72 14.27
CA ILE A 432 27.22 3.65 13.64
C ILE A 432 26.24 2.71 14.36
N MET A 433 26.73 1.82 15.22
CA MET A 433 25.92 0.94 16.06
C MET A 433 25.61 1.54 17.44
N GLY A 434 25.96 2.80 17.65
CA GLY A 434 25.82 3.47 18.94
C GLY A 434 26.79 3.00 20.04
N ARG A 435 27.82 2.23 19.69
CA ARG A 435 28.81 1.76 20.66
C ARG A 435 29.79 2.88 20.94
N TYR A 436 30.03 3.11 22.22
CA TYR A 436 30.99 4.06 22.71
C TYR A 436 32.42 3.68 22.29
N THR A 437 33.17 4.64 21.76
CA THR A 437 34.54 4.40 21.25
C THR A 437 35.58 5.29 21.88
N PHE A 438 35.23 6.50 22.32
CA PHE A 438 36.18 7.51 22.83
C PHE A 438 35.49 8.57 23.66
N ALA A 439 36.18 9.12 24.72
CA ALA A 439 35.78 10.35 25.38
C ALA A 439 36.97 11.23 25.71
N LYS A 440 36.70 12.52 25.82
CA LYS A 440 37.60 13.53 26.34
C LYS A 440 36.81 14.58 27.11
N GLU A 441 37.26 14.91 28.30
CA GLU A 441 36.64 15.93 29.17
C GLU A 441 37.38 17.27 29.03
N SER A 442 36.66 18.36 29.33
CA SER A 442 37.17 19.73 29.41
C SER A 442 37.90 20.19 28.13
N ILE A 443 37.19 20.13 27.01
CA ILE A 443 37.66 20.71 25.75
C ILE A 443 37.19 22.16 25.62
N ASP A 444 38.05 22.99 25.02
CA ASP A 444 37.79 24.39 24.72
C ASP A 444 37.87 24.64 23.19
N ASN A 445 37.63 25.87 22.76
CA ASN A 445 37.74 26.30 21.39
C ASN A 445 39.09 25.90 20.76
N ASN A 446 39.03 25.36 19.54
CA ASN A 446 40.15 24.83 18.79
C ASN A 446 40.88 23.64 19.44
N SER A 447 40.24 22.93 20.37
CA SER A 447 40.79 21.69 20.91
C SER A 447 40.99 20.64 19.79
N ILE A 448 42.14 19.97 19.85
CA ILE A 448 42.47 18.88 18.92
C ILE A 448 41.98 17.56 19.53
N ILE A 449 41.21 16.83 18.75
CA ILE A 449 40.72 15.50 19.11
C ILE A 449 41.40 14.48 18.20
N ASP A 450 42.27 13.67 18.78
CA ASP A 450 42.98 12.60 18.07
C ASP A 450 42.12 11.35 18.03
N ILE A 451 41.85 10.87 16.82
CA ILE A 451 41.09 9.66 16.52
C ILE A 451 41.88 8.72 15.62
N SER A 452 43.23 8.81 15.64
CA SER A 452 44.12 7.99 14.82
C SER A 452 43.90 6.47 15.03
N ASP A 453 43.52 6.07 16.23
CA ASP A 453 43.22 4.67 16.58
C ASP A 453 41.87 4.15 16.09
N LEU A 454 40.96 5.01 15.62
CA LEU A 454 39.71 4.59 15.07
C LEU A 454 39.86 4.09 13.63
N LYS A 455 39.10 3.07 13.27
CA LYS A 455 39.03 2.55 11.89
C LYS A 455 38.32 3.54 10.98
N SER A 456 38.61 3.45 9.67
CA SER A 456 37.81 4.20 8.67
C SER A 456 36.31 3.81 8.77
N GLY A 457 35.44 4.81 8.74
CA GLY A 457 34.00 4.64 8.93
C GLY A 457 33.29 5.93 9.33
N ILE A 458 31.99 5.80 9.57
CA ILE A 458 31.14 6.89 10.07
C ILE A 458 31.09 6.83 11.59
N TYR A 459 31.21 7.99 12.23
CA TYR A 459 31.11 8.16 13.67
C TYR A 459 30.22 9.35 14.02
N PHE A 460 29.64 9.30 15.20
CA PHE A 460 28.86 10.40 15.79
C PHE A 460 29.62 10.99 16.97
N VAL A 461 29.90 12.26 16.89
CA VAL A 461 30.60 13.03 17.95
C VAL A 461 29.56 13.77 18.74
N LYS A 462 29.34 13.37 19.97
CA LYS A 462 28.47 14.05 20.94
C LYS A 462 29.31 15.00 21.78
N ILE A 463 28.96 16.29 21.77
CA ILE A 463 29.63 17.32 22.52
C ILE A 463 28.63 17.87 23.55
N LYS A 464 29.04 17.87 24.84
CA LYS A 464 28.19 18.23 25.97
C LYS A 464 28.77 19.43 26.69
N LYS A 465 27.93 20.38 27.08
CA LYS A 465 28.26 21.45 27.99
C LYS A 465 27.89 21.09 29.44
N ASP A 466 26.78 20.37 29.60
CA ASP A 466 26.26 19.87 30.86
C ASP A 466 25.33 18.67 30.55
N ASN A 467 24.59 18.20 31.54
CA ASN A 467 23.69 17.06 31.38
C ASN A 467 22.46 17.36 30.46
N GLN A 468 22.21 18.61 30.10
CA GLN A 468 21.05 19.02 29.32
C GLN A 468 21.42 19.60 27.94
N ASN A 469 22.58 20.30 27.84
CA ASN A 469 23.01 20.98 26.62
C ASN A 469 24.06 20.13 25.86
N HIS A 470 23.72 19.63 24.71
CA HIS A 470 24.65 18.87 23.86
C HIS A 470 24.35 19.04 22.37
N SER A 471 25.36 18.78 21.55
CA SER A 471 25.23 18.70 20.10
C SER A 471 25.85 17.41 19.59
N ILE A 472 25.34 16.86 18.48
CA ILE A 472 25.90 15.67 17.84
C ILE A 472 26.20 15.98 16.38
N ILE A 473 27.43 15.69 15.98
CA ILE A 473 27.94 15.94 14.64
C ILE A 473 28.41 14.61 14.03
N LYS A 474 27.97 14.31 12.83
CA LYS A 474 28.44 13.16 12.04
C LYS A 474 29.80 13.49 11.42
N ILE A 475 30.80 12.62 11.62
CA ILE A 475 32.09 12.69 10.96
C ILE A 475 32.35 11.44 10.11
N ALA A 476 33.11 11.60 9.04
CA ALA A 476 33.61 10.51 8.19
C ALA A 476 35.12 10.35 8.43
N LYS A 477 35.55 9.24 9.06
CA LYS A 477 36.97 8.86 9.22
C LYS A 477 37.45 8.16 7.96
N ILE A 478 38.50 8.67 7.31
CA ILE A 478 39.11 8.14 6.07
C ILE A 478 40.52 7.63 6.31
#